data_bcb57589f6c8863e190b325b1838ce32
#
_entry.id   bcb57589f6c8863e190b325b1838ce32
#
_cell.length_a   1.000
_cell.length_b   1.000
_cell.length_c   1.000
_cell.angle_alpha   90.00
_cell.angle_beta   90.00
_cell.angle_gamma   90.00
#
_symmetry.space_group_name_H-M   'P 1'
#
loop_
_entity.id
_entity.type
_entity.pdbx_description
1 polymer ?
#
loop_
_entity_poly.entity_id
_entity_poly.type
_entity_poly.pdbx_seq_one_letter_code
_entity_poly.pdbx_strand_id
1 'polypeptide(L)'
;MMTQPKTKSIVSGVLLIDKPQGMTSQQVVSKVKYLLKSDVHDSKKAGHTGTLDPMATGLLPICLGEATKFSHYQLDAVKSYQAIIKLGEQTDTGDAEGEIITTIPVPHVTQAMLQSVTEQFLGEIMQ
;
A
#
# COMPACT_ATOMS: atom_id res chain seq x y z
N MET A 1 18.24 32.72 32.38
CA MET A 1 18.75 32.46 31.02
C MET A 1 17.62 31.88 30.20
N MET A 2 17.05 32.59 29.25
CA MET A 2 16.08 32.02 28.32
C MET A 2 16.82 31.16 27.32
N THR A 3 16.68 29.84 27.41
CA THR A 3 17.15 28.91 26.39
C THR A 3 16.32 29.11 25.13
N GLN A 4 16.93 29.60 24.05
CA GLN A 4 16.27 29.65 22.75
C GLN A 4 15.75 28.24 22.39
N PRO A 5 14.52 28.12 21.87
CA PRO A 5 14.00 26.82 21.44
C PRO A 5 14.92 26.29 20.35
N LYS A 6 15.56 25.14 20.58
CA LYS A 6 16.38 24.46 19.57
C LYS A 6 15.48 24.15 18.38
N THR A 7 15.77 24.75 17.23
CA THR A 7 15.08 24.45 15.97
C THR A 7 15.34 23.00 15.63
N LYS A 8 14.28 22.21 15.49
CA LYS A 8 14.39 20.78 15.12
C LYS A 8 14.75 20.67 13.64
N SER A 9 15.65 19.74 13.32
CA SER A 9 15.96 19.40 11.93
C SER A 9 14.81 18.59 11.32
N ILE A 10 14.42 18.95 10.10
CA ILE A 10 13.40 18.21 9.35
C ILE A 10 14.01 16.90 8.84
N VAL A 11 13.37 15.79 9.16
CA VAL A 11 13.73 14.49 8.58
C VAL A 11 13.25 14.44 7.15
N SER A 12 14.15 14.25 6.20
CA SER A 12 13.85 14.19 4.77
C SER A 12 14.48 12.95 4.13
N GLY A 13 13.75 12.32 3.24
CA GLY A 13 14.19 11.13 2.51
C GLY A 13 13.05 10.20 2.17
N VAL A 14 13.38 9.05 1.60
CA VAL A 14 12.43 7.99 1.27
C VAL A 14 12.79 6.74 2.06
N LEU A 15 11.80 6.16 2.72
CA LEU A 15 11.90 4.85 3.36
C LEU A 15 11.11 3.83 2.53
N LEU A 16 11.72 2.69 2.27
CA LEU A 16 11.09 1.54 1.64
C LEU A 16 10.68 0.58 2.76
N ILE A 17 9.38 0.45 2.98
CA ILE A 17 8.82 -0.39 4.04
C ILE A 17 8.17 -1.62 3.41
N ASP A 18 8.48 -2.80 3.92
CA ASP A 18 7.68 -3.99 3.70
C ASP A 18 6.49 -3.94 4.66
N LYS A 19 5.34 -3.51 4.13
CA LYS A 19 4.14 -3.33 4.94
C LYS A 19 3.65 -4.68 5.48
N PRO A 20 3.48 -4.84 6.80
CA PRO A 20 2.90 -6.05 7.35
C PRO A 20 1.40 -6.12 7.07
N GLN A 21 0.86 -7.34 7.12
CA GLN A 21 -0.58 -7.57 7.11
C GLN A 21 -1.23 -6.99 8.37
N GLY A 22 -2.45 -6.49 8.23
CA GLY A 22 -3.27 -5.99 9.35
C GLY A 22 -3.07 -4.51 9.67
N MET A 23 -2.14 -3.82 9.00
CA MET A 23 -1.97 -2.37 9.12
C MET A 23 -2.40 -1.65 7.84
N THR A 24 -3.11 -0.54 8.00
CA THR A 24 -3.35 0.38 6.87
C THR A 24 -2.05 1.10 6.48
N SER A 25 -1.95 1.56 5.24
CA SER A 25 -0.81 2.37 4.79
C SER A 25 -0.63 3.62 5.65
N GLN A 26 -1.71 4.27 6.07
CA GLN A 26 -1.66 5.45 6.94
C GLN A 26 -1.16 5.13 8.36
N GLN A 27 -1.49 3.96 8.90
CA GLN A 27 -0.96 3.53 10.21
C GLN A 27 0.56 3.31 10.15
N VAL A 28 1.07 2.78 9.04
CA VAL A 28 2.52 2.65 8.82
C VAL A 28 3.19 4.03 8.78
N VAL A 29 2.63 5.00 8.04
CA VAL A 29 3.13 6.39 8.02
C VAL A 29 3.16 6.97 9.44
N SER A 30 2.10 6.80 10.21
CA SER A 30 2.01 7.31 11.58
C SER A 30 3.08 6.70 12.49
N LYS A 31 3.33 5.39 12.36
CA LYS A 31 4.38 4.71 13.11
C LYS A 31 5.78 5.19 12.74
N VAL A 32 6.05 5.39 11.45
CA VAL A 32 7.33 5.94 10.97
C VAL A 32 7.55 7.35 11.53
N LYS A 33 6.53 8.21 11.49
CA LYS A 33 6.59 9.56 12.09
C LYS A 33 6.95 9.51 13.56
N TYR A 34 6.31 8.61 14.31
CA TYR A 34 6.57 8.44 15.73
C TYR A 34 8.01 7.98 16.02
N LEU A 35 8.50 6.99 15.28
CA LEU A 35 9.83 6.42 15.48
C LEU A 35 10.96 7.40 15.14
N LEU A 36 10.74 8.28 14.15
CA LEU A 36 11.75 9.25 13.72
C LEU A 36 11.69 10.58 14.47
N LYS A 37 10.66 10.79 15.30
CA LYS A 37 10.52 11.99 16.12
C LYS A 37 11.49 11.94 17.30
N SER A 38 12.20 13.06 17.54
CA SER A 38 13.06 13.22 18.72
C SER A 38 13.08 14.69 19.17
N ASP A 39 13.88 14.99 20.18
CA ASP A 39 14.08 16.37 20.64
C ASP A 39 14.79 17.25 19.63
N VAL A 40 15.52 16.63 18.69
CA VAL A 40 16.33 17.31 17.67
C VAL A 40 15.80 17.10 16.25
N HIS A 41 14.84 16.20 16.06
CA HIS A 41 14.28 15.87 14.73
C HIS A 41 12.77 16.10 14.67
N ASP A 42 12.31 16.64 13.52
CA ASP A 42 10.90 16.77 13.17
C ASP A 42 10.57 15.85 11.99
N SER A 43 9.67 14.90 12.21
CA SER A 43 9.19 13.92 11.22
C SER A 43 7.71 14.10 10.88
N LYS A 44 7.13 15.28 11.14
CA LYS A 44 5.68 15.53 10.94
C LYS A 44 5.25 15.40 9.48
N LYS A 45 6.07 15.87 8.55
CA LYS A 45 5.78 15.84 7.13
C LYS A 45 6.18 14.49 6.56
N ALA A 46 5.20 13.62 6.36
CA ALA A 46 5.38 12.31 5.75
C ALA A 46 4.10 11.83 5.08
N GLY A 47 4.25 11.02 4.02
CA GLY A 47 3.15 10.39 3.31
C GLY A 47 3.62 9.16 2.54
N HIS A 48 2.71 8.22 2.30
CA HIS A 48 2.97 7.07 1.43
C HIS A 48 2.72 7.41 -0.05
N THR A 49 3.31 6.64 -0.97
CA THR A 49 3.23 6.86 -2.42
C THR A 49 2.31 5.86 -3.13
N GLY A 50 1.32 5.36 -2.45
CA GLY A 50 0.33 4.42 -2.95
C GLY A 50 -0.29 3.68 -1.78
N THR A 51 -1.57 3.35 -1.91
CA THR A 51 -2.29 2.64 -0.86
C THR A 51 -2.17 1.15 -1.07
N LEU A 52 -1.82 0.43 0.00
CA LEU A 52 -2.01 -1.01 0.14
C LEU A 52 -3.11 -1.26 1.16
N ASP A 53 -3.99 -2.20 0.84
CA ASP A 53 -5.06 -2.61 1.76
C ASP A 53 -4.49 -3.23 3.05
N PRO A 54 -5.25 -3.25 4.15
CA PRO A 54 -4.78 -3.84 5.40
C PRO A 54 -4.33 -5.29 5.26
N MET A 55 -5.04 -6.09 4.45
CA MET A 55 -4.70 -7.49 4.17
C MET A 55 -3.46 -7.67 3.30
N ALA A 56 -3.10 -6.66 2.51
CA ALA A 56 -1.95 -6.72 1.61
C ALA A 56 -0.63 -6.51 2.36
N THR A 57 0.41 -7.19 1.89
CA THR A 57 1.80 -6.98 2.30
C THR A 57 2.63 -6.46 1.14
N GLY A 58 3.83 -5.97 1.41
CA GLY A 58 4.79 -5.63 0.36
C GLY A 58 5.24 -4.18 0.40
N LEU A 59 5.88 -3.76 -0.67
CA LEU A 59 6.60 -2.50 -0.76
C LEU A 59 5.67 -1.29 -0.63
N LEU A 60 5.89 -0.52 0.42
CA LEU A 60 5.23 0.76 0.68
C LEU A 60 6.31 1.85 0.83
N PRO A 61 6.59 2.65 -0.20
CA PRO A 61 7.49 3.78 -0.08
C PRO A 61 6.85 4.90 0.75
N ILE A 62 7.60 5.45 1.69
CA ILE A 62 7.19 6.58 2.52
C ILE A 62 8.14 7.73 2.28
N CYS A 63 7.60 8.84 1.79
CA CYS A 63 8.33 10.09 1.61
C CYS A 63 8.26 10.93 2.88
N LEU A 64 9.40 11.48 3.30
CA LEU A 64 9.57 12.30 4.50
C LEU A 64 10.09 13.69 4.12
N GLY A 65 9.60 14.71 4.78
CA GLY A 65 10.08 16.09 4.65
C GLY A 65 10.05 16.57 3.19
N GLU A 66 11.19 17.00 2.68
CA GLU A 66 11.31 17.52 1.30
C GLU A 66 11.02 16.46 0.23
N ALA A 67 11.25 15.17 0.52
CA ALA A 67 10.94 14.09 -0.42
C ALA A 67 9.43 13.95 -0.73
N THR A 68 8.54 14.48 0.11
CA THR A 68 7.10 14.48 -0.18
C THR A 68 6.74 15.27 -1.45
N LYS A 69 7.58 16.19 -1.89
CA LYS A 69 7.40 16.94 -3.14
C LYS A 69 7.52 16.05 -4.39
N PHE A 70 8.17 14.90 -4.27
CA PHE A 70 8.43 13.96 -5.36
C PHE A 70 7.53 12.72 -5.32
N SER A 71 6.57 12.67 -4.39
CA SER A 71 5.69 11.50 -4.21
C SER A 71 4.89 11.14 -5.47
N HIS A 72 4.51 12.13 -6.28
CA HIS A 72 3.75 11.93 -7.51
C HIS A 72 4.48 11.04 -8.54
N TYR A 73 5.81 11.09 -8.62
CA TYR A 73 6.57 10.20 -9.51
C TYR A 73 6.41 8.73 -9.15
N GLN A 74 6.21 8.42 -7.87
CA GLN A 74 5.97 7.05 -7.40
C GLN A 74 4.52 6.61 -7.57
N LEU A 75 3.56 7.54 -7.47
CA LEU A 75 2.14 7.26 -7.68
C LEU A 75 1.88 6.77 -9.11
N ASP A 76 2.56 7.36 -10.10
CA ASP A 76 2.42 7.03 -11.51
C ASP A 76 3.35 5.88 -11.96
N ALA A 77 4.19 5.35 -11.07
CA ALA A 77 5.12 4.27 -11.39
C ALA A 77 4.38 2.95 -11.68
N VAL A 78 4.96 2.14 -12.57
CA VAL A 78 4.49 0.77 -12.84
C VAL A 78 4.59 -0.06 -11.55
N LYS A 79 3.53 -0.81 -11.26
CA LYS A 79 3.43 -1.66 -10.07
C LYS A 79 3.10 -3.09 -10.46
N SER A 80 3.58 -4.04 -9.66
CA SER A 80 3.26 -5.46 -9.81
C SER A 80 2.67 -5.99 -8.50
N TYR A 81 1.64 -6.82 -8.63
CA TYR A 81 0.96 -7.44 -7.51
C TYR A 81 0.88 -8.95 -7.72
N GLN A 82 1.02 -9.70 -6.64
CA GLN A 82 0.69 -11.12 -6.60
C GLN A 82 -0.61 -11.28 -5.81
N ALA A 83 -1.61 -11.89 -6.43
CA ALA A 83 -2.91 -12.13 -5.81
C ALA A 83 -3.27 -13.61 -5.84
N ILE A 84 -3.95 -14.08 -4.79
CA ILE A 84 -4.55 -15.41 -4.73
C ILE A 84 -6.06 -15.20 -4.81
N ILE A 85 -6.68 -15.77 -5.84
CA ILE A 85 -8.11 -15.66 -6.10
C ILE A 85 -8.78 -16.99 -5.74
N LYS A 86 -9.78 -16.95 -4.85
CA LYS A 86 -10.63 -18.11 -4.55
C LYS A 86 -11.82 -18.11 -5.52
N LEU A 87 -11.94 -19.18 -6.29
CA LEU A 87 -13.06 -19.37 -7.21
C LEU A 87 -14.31 -19.87 -6.45
N GLY A 88 -15.50 -19.59 -7.01
CA GLY A 88 -16.78 -20.11 -6.52
C GLY A 88 -17.43 -19.29 -5.40
N GLU A 89 -16.80 -18.26 -4.91
CA GLU A 89 -17.36 -17.36 -3.90
C GLU A 89 -17.21 -15.91 -4.33
N GLN A 90 -18.23 -15.11 -4.03
CA GLN A 90 -18.21 -13.66 -4.16
C GLN A 90 -18.51 -13.03 -2.81
N THR A 91 -17.72 -12.05 -2.43
CA THR A 91 -17.92 -11.25 -1.21
C THR A 91 -18.51 -9.89 -1.57
N ASP A 92 -19.11 -9.23 -0.60
CA ASP A 92 -19.68 -7.89 -0.75
C ASP A 92 -18.60 -6.80 -1.00
N THR A 93 -17.38 -7.01 -0.49
CA THR A 93 -16.23 -6.12 -0.72
C THR A 93 -15.39 -6.50 -1.94
N GLY A 94 -15.56 -7.70 -2.49
CA GLY A 94 -14.74 -8.24 -3.59
C GLY A 94 -13.38 -8.78 -3.14
N ASP A 95 -13.10 -8.80 -1.85
CA ASP A 95 -11.87 -9.33 -1.25
C ASP A 95 -12.18 -10.40 -0.17
N ALA A 96 -11.15 -10.94 0.48
CA ALA A 96 -11.30 -11.98 1.48
C ALA A 96 -11.77 -11.48 2.87
N GLU A 97 -11.90 -10.17 3.07
CA GLU A 97 -12.35 -9.57 4.34
C GLU A 97 -13.87 -9.35 4.37
N GLY A 98 -14.54 -9.39 3.20
CA GLY A 98 -15.98 -9.21 3.08
C GLY A 98 -16.81 -10.47 3.41
N GLU A 99 -18.13 -10.27 3.58
CA GLU A 99 -19.07 -11.35 3.78
C GLU A 99 -19.38 -12.05 2.44
N ILE A 100 -19.48 -13.39 2.47
CA ILE A 100 -19.85 -14.17 1.28
C ILE A 100 -21.32 -13.92 0.95
N ILE A 101 -21.58 -13.32 -0.21
CA ILE A 101 -22.92 -13.02 -0.70
C ILE A 101 -23.42 -14.01 -1.76
N THR A 102 -22.49 -14.73 -2.43
CA THR A 102 -22.82 -15.71 -3.46
C THR A 102 -21.83 -16.86 -3.42
N THR A 103 -22.34 -18.08 -3.52
CA THR A 103 -21.54 -19.29 -3.67
C THR A 103 -22.04 -20.08 -4.87
N ILE A 104 -21.15 -20.47 -5.77
CA ILE A 104 -21.43 -21.29 -6.94
C ILE A 104 -20.46 -22.47 -7.01
N PRO A 105 -20.89 -23.63 -7.53
CA PRO A 105 -19.98 -24.75 -7.78
C PRO A 105 -18.85 -24.34 -8.74
N VAL A 106 -17.62 -24.70 -8.40
CA VAL A 106 -16.46 -24.47 -9.29
C VAL A 106 -16.40 -25.63 -10.29
N PRO A 107 -16.48 -25.36 -11.61
CA PRO A 107 -16.30 -26.41 -12.62
C PRO A 107 -14.85 -26.91 -12.62
N HIS A 108 -14.59 -28.00 -13.33
CA HIS A 108 -13.21 -28.42 -13.56
C HIS A 108 -12.46 -27.34 -14.35
N VAL A 109 -11.46 -26.73 -13.71
CA VAL A 109 -10.68 -25.62 -14.29
C VAL A 109 -9.37 -26.16 -14.81
N THR A 110 -9.08 -25.92 -16.09
CA THR A 110 -7.82 -26.28 -16.73
C THR A 110 -6.89 -25.06 -16.83
N GLN A 111 -5.59 -25.30 -16.95
CA GLN A 111 -4.63 -24.22 -17.16
C GLN A 111 -4.92 -23.42 -18.44
N ALA A 112 -5.36 -24.08 -19.51
CA ALA A 112 -5.73 -23.42 -20.76
C ALA A 112 -6.91 -22.46 -20.58
N MET A 113 -7.92 -22.82 -19.77
CA MET A 113 -9.04 -21.95 -19.44
C MET A 113 -8.58 -20.72 -18.64
N LEU A 114 -7.70 -20.91 -17.66
CA LEU A 114 -7.13 -19.79 -16.89
C LEU A 114 -6.35 -18.85 -17.79
N GLN A 115 -5.51 -19.39 -18.67
CA GLN A 115 -4.75 -18.58 -19.62
C GLN A 115 -5.66 -17.77 -20.54
N SER A 116 -6.69 -18.39 -21.12
CA SER A 116 -7.65 -17.71 -21.99
C SER A 116 -8.40 -16.58 -21.28
N VAL A 117 -8.73 -16.76 -19.99
CA VAL A 117 -9.38 -15.71 -19.19
C VAL A 117 -8.40 -14.59 -18.87
N THR A 118 -7.18 -14.89 -18.44
CA THR A 118 -6.20 -13.85 -18.08
C THR A 118 -5.77 -13.00 -19.27
N GLU A 119 -5.76 -13.57 -20.49
CA GLU A 119 -5.47 -12.82 -21.71
C GLU A 119 -6.47 -11.67 -21.96
N GLN A 120 -7.71 -11.77 -21.45
CA GLN A 120 -8.72 -10.72 -21.56
C GLN A 120 -8.44 -9.50 -20.66
N PHE A 121 -7.51 -9.63 -19.73
CA PHE A 121 -7.10 -8.57 -18.81
C PHE A 121 -5.73 -7.96 -19.18
N LEU A 122 -5.21 -8.27 -20.36
CA LEU A 122 -3.99 -7.67 -20.88
C LEU A 122 -4.27 -6.39 -21.65
N GLY A 123 -3.33 -5.45 -21.57
CA GLY A 123 -3.42 -4.16 -22.26
C GLY A 123 -4.27 -3.13 -21.51
N GLU A 124 -4.82 -2.16 -22.24
CA GLU A 124 -5.68 -1.13 -21.65
C GLU A 124 -7.07 -1.70 -21.38
N ILE A 125 -7.45 -1.71 -20.12
CA ILE A 125 -8.78 -2.14 -19.67
C ILE A 125 -9.44 -1.03 -18.85
N MET A 126 -10.77 -0.93 -18.94
CA MET A 126 -11.54 -0.01 -18.09
C MET A 126 -11.68 -0.58 -16.68
N GLN A 127 -11.40 0.26 -15.68
CA GLN A 127 -11.56 -0.04 -14.26
C GLN A 127 -12.58 0.90 -13.63
#